data_818730a17dd5f725de0e7ccaa44a3deb
#
_entry.id   818730a17dd5f725de0e7ccaa44a3deb
#
_cell.length_a   1.000
_cell.length_b   1.000
_cell.length_c   1.000
_cell.angle_alpha   90.00
_cell.angle_beta   90.00
_cell.angle_gamma   90.00
#
_symmetry.space_group_name_H-M   'P 1'
#
loop_
_entity.id
_entity.type
_entity.pdbx_description
1 polymer ?
#
loop_
_entity_poly.entity_id
_entity_poly.type
_entity_poly.pdbx_seq_one_letter_code
_entity_poly.pdbx_strand_id
1 'polypeptide(L)'
;MIVGVPKEIKVHESRVAVTPEGVSEFVHAGHTVIIEDKAGIGSSISNEDFVAAGATIVPTADDVWQKADLVLKVKEPIDPEYSKLRKGQTLFTYLHLAASKACTDALVKSGITAIAYETVEVNGTLPLLAPMSEVAGRLATQVGATALQKPHGGRGVLLGGVPGVAPGRVVVIGGGVAGLNAAVIALGIGADVTVFDRSISRLQYIDTIYGSRIKTLVAAKHAIEREVKQADLVIGAVLVHGAKAPKLVSNHLVSQMKIGSVLVDIAIDQGGCFEDSKPTTHAEPTYLVHNSIFYCVANMPGAVPVASTYALTNATLPFALSLANNGWEAACKMDENLAKGLNVHDGKIYYSAVAEAHGYATSEL
;
A
#
# COMPACT_ATOMS: atom_id res chain seq x y z
N MET A 1 -16.17 5.19 23.63
CA MET A 1 -16.60 4.93 22.24
C MET A 1 -16.54 3.44 21.97
N ILE A 2 -17.38 2.92 21.08
CA ILE A 2 -17.30 1.53 20.62
C ILE A 2 -16.49 1.52 19.32
N VAL A 3 -15.32 0.88 19.35
CA VAL A 3 -14.45 0.68 18.19
C VAL A 3 -14.75 -0.68 17.57
N GLY A 4 -15.11 -0.72 16.31
CA GLY A 4 -15.51 -1.92 15.60
C GLY A 4 -14.53 -2.30 14.49
N VAL A 5 -14.20 -3.58 14.39
CA VAL A 5 -13.30 -4.12 13.38
C VAL A 5 -13.98 -5.27 12.66
N PRO A 6 -14.59 -5.02 11.50
CA PRO A 6 -15.14 -6.09 10.68
C PRO A 6 -14.02 -6.87 9.99
N LYS A 7 -14.32 -8.10 9.60
CA LYS A 7 -13.46 -8.90 8.74
C LYS A 7 -13.42 -8.29 7.33
N GLU A 8 -12.24 -8.25 6.73
CA GLU A 8 -12.10 -7.85 5.34
C GLU A 8 -12.71 -8.90 4.41
N ILE A 9 -13.51 -8.41 3.46
CA ILE A 9 -14.23 -9.27 2.51
C ILE A 9 -13.77 -9.09 1.06
N LYS A 10 -12.85 -8.17 0.81
CA LYS A 10 -12.25 -7.97 -0.51
C LYS A 10 -11.39 -9.18 -0.87
N VAL A 11 -11.48 -9.64 -2.12
CA VAL A 11 -10.74 -10.81 -2.59
C VAL A 11 -9.23 -10.63 -2.35
N HIS A 12 -8.59 -11.65 -1.79
CA HIS A 12 -7.16 -11.65 -1.42
C HIS A 12 -6.78 -10.59 -0.37
N GLU A 13 -7.72 -10.13 0.46
CA GLU A 13 -7.43 -9.30 1.61
C GLU A 13 -7.55 -10.12 2.89
N SER A 14 -6.42 -10.30 3.56
CA SER A 14 -6.30 -11.10 4.77
C SER A 14 -5.72 -10.31 5.96
N ARG A 15 -5.49 -9.01 5.77
CA ARG A 15 -5.08 -8.12 6.84
C ARG A 15 -6.25 -7.80 7.77
N VAL A 16 -5.95 -7.29 8.95
CA VAL A 16 -6.93 -6.78 9.91
C VAL A 16 -6.49 -5.40 10.42
N ALA A 17 -7.43 -4.53 10.74
CA ALA A 17 -7.15 -3.13 11.02
C ALA A 17 -6.68 -2.85 12.46
N VAL A 18 -6.56 -3.87 13.30
CA VAL A 18 -6.06 -3.77 14.68
C VAL A 18 -5.27 -5.01 15.04
N THR A 19 -4.28 -4.90 15.94
CA THR A 19 -3.58 -6.01 16.58
C THR A 19 -4.03 -6.15 18.03
N PRO A 20 -3.71 -7.26 18.73
CA PRO A 20 -3.99 -7.40 20.17
C PRO A 20 -3.41 -6.24 21.01
N GLU A 21 -2.22 -5.76 20.67
CA GLU A 21 -1.61 -4.59 21.31
C GLU A 21 -2.47 -3.33 21.13
N GLY A 22 -2.95 -3.11 19.90
CA GLY A 22 -3.85 -1.99 19.62
C GLY A 22 -5.18 -2.10 20.35
N VAL A 23 -5.74 -3.31 20.48
CA VAL A 23 -6.93 -3.56 21.32
C VAL A 23 -6.67 -3.17 22.77
N SER A 24 -5.54 -3.62 23.33
CA SER A 24 -5.16 -3.28 24.70
C SER A 24 -5.07 -1.76 24.92
N GLU A 25 -4.52 -1.02 23.98
CA GLU A 25 -4.44 0.45 24.06
C GLU A 25 -5.83 1.12 24.03
N PHE A 26 -6.74 0.66 23.17
CA PHE A 26 -8.14 1.17 23.18
C PHE A 26 -8.85 0.86 24.48
N VAL A 27 -8.72 -0.35 25.01
CA VAL A 27 -9.34 -0.78 26.27
C VAL A 27 -8.75 0.02 27.45
N HIS A 28 -7.44 0.22 27.47
CA HIS A 28 -6.79 1.05 28.50
C HIS A 28 -7.24 2.51 28.45
N ALA A 29 -7.54 3.04 27.26
CA ALA A 29 -8.11 4.36 27.06
C ALA A 29 -9.62 4.43 27.41
N GLY A 30 -10.24 3.35 27.87
CA GLY A 30 -11.64 3.29 28.29
C GLY A 30 -12.64 3.03 27.15
N HIS A 31 -12.19 2.53 26.01
CA HIS A 31 -13.07 2.19 24.89
C HIS A 31 -13.44 0.72 24.90
N THR A 32 -14.59 0.41 24.32
CA THR A 32 -15.01 -0.97 24.03
C THR A 32 -14.57 -1.34 22.62
N VAL A 33 -13.90 -2.49 22.46
CA VAL A 33 -13.49 -3.00 21.15
C VAL A 33 -14.32 -4.23 20.81
N ILE A 34 -15.00 -4.21 19.67
CA ILE A 34 -15.74 -5.35 19.12
C ILE A 34 -15.12 -5.77 17.78
N ILE A 35 -14.88 -7.06 17.62
CA ILE A 35 -14.21 -7.61 16.44
C ILE A 35 -15.06 -8.75 15.88
N GLU A 36 -15.24 -8.77 14.56
CA GLU A 36 -15.95 -9.86 13.89
C GLU A 36 -15.18 -11.19 14.02
N ASP A 37 -15.92 -12.30 14.18
CA ASP A 37 -15.38 -13.65 14.23
C ASP A 37 -14.39 -13.90 13.09
N LYS A 38 -13.21 -14.38 13.45
CA LYS A 38 -12.12 -14.73 12.52
C LYS A 38 -11.57 -13.56 11.69
N ALA A 39 -11.76 -12.31 12.10
CA ALA A 39 -11.23 -11.15 11.36
C ALA A 39 -9.69 -11.17 11.27
N GLY A 40 -9.00 -11.67 12.28
CA GLY A 40 -7.53 -11.69 12.36
C GLY A 40 -6.85 -12.94 11.80
N ILE A 41 -7.60 -14.01 11.49
CA ILE A 41 -7.03 -15.32 11.15
C ILE A 41 -6.05 -15.24 9.97
N GLY A 42 -6.36 -14.47 8.95
CA GLY A 42 -5.48 -14.29 7.80
C GLY A 42 -4.13 -13.63 8.14
N SER A 43 -4.05 -12.93 9.27
CA SER A 43 -2.85 -12.31 9.82
C SER A 43 -2.25 -13.09 11.00
N SER A 44 -2.64 -14.36 11.15
CA SER A 44 -2.20 -15.25 12.25
C SER A 44 -2.54 -14.71 13.64
N ILE A 45 -3.65 -13.99 13.77
CA ILE A 45 -4.19 -13.50 15.04
C ILE A 45 -5.51 -14.21 15.29
N SER A 46 -5.60 -14.94 16.40
CA SER A 46 -6.81 -15.69 16.76
C SER A 46 -7.84 -14.81 17.48
N ASN A 47 -9.07 -15.31 17.60
CA ASN A 47 -10.07 -14.66 18.44
C ASN A 47 -9.64 -14.61 19.91
N GLU A 48 -8.98 -15.66 20.37
CA GLU A 48 -8.45 -15.81 21.74
C GLU A 48 -7.42 -14.72 22.05
N ASP A 49 -6.55 -14.38 21.07
CA ASP A 49 -5.56 -13.30 21.22
C ASP A 49 -6.25 -11.95 21.40
N PHE A 50 -7.30 -11.68 20.62
CA PHE A 50 -8.08 -10.46 20.75
C PHE A 50 -8.87 -10.41 22.08
N VAL A 51 -9.45 -11.52 22.50
CA VAL A 51 -10.16 -11.60 23.79
C VAL A 51 -9.21 -11.42 24.96
N ALA A 52 -8.02 -12.01 24.91
CA ALA A 52 -6.99 -11.81 25.92
C ALA A 52 -6.53 -10.34 26.03
N ALA A 53 -6.57 -9.61 24.93
CA ALA A 53 -6.30 -8.16 24.89
C ALA A 53 -7.49 -7.29 25.35
N GLY A 54 -8.66 -7.88 25.57
CA GLY A 54 -9.85 -7.20 26.10
C GLY A 54 -10.94 -6.89 25.06
N ALA A 55 -10.85 -7.41 23.83
CA ALA A 55 -11.91 -7.28 22.85
C ALA A 55 -13.06 -8.24 23.09
N THR A 56 -14.23 -7.88 22.56
CA THR A 56 -15.38 -8.79 22.46
C THR A 56 -15.53 -9.27 21.03
N ILE A 57 -15.56 -10.58 20.83
CA ILE A 57 -15.83 -11.16 19.51
C ILE A 57 -17.35 -11.18 19.26
N VAL A 58 -17.73 -10.70 18.08
CA VAL A 58 -19.12 -10.69 17.60
C VAL A 58 -19.25 -11.59 16.37
N PRO A 59 -20.39 -12.27 16.17
CA PRO A 59 -20.50 -13.31 15.14
C PRO A 59 -20.50 -12.80 13.70
N THR A 60 -20.95 -11.55 13.47
CA THR A 60 -21.17 -11.06 12.11
C THR A 60 -20.66 -9.63 11.89
N ALA A 61 -20.40 -9.27 10.65
CA ALA A 61 -20.11 -7.90 10.25
C ALA A 61 -21.26 -6.95 10.64
N ASP A 62 -22.51 -7.40 10.53
CA ASP A 62 -23.70 -6.58 10.90
C ASP A 62 -23.63 -6.14 12.36
N ASP A 63 -23.22 -7.03 13.26
CA ASP A 63 -23.03 -6.70 14.68
C ASP A 63 -21.99 -5.60 14.87
N VAL A 64 -20.90 -5.65 14.10
CA VAL A 64 -19.85 -4.61 14.13
C VAL A 64 -20.41 -3.29 13.62
N TRP A 65 -20.95 -3.26 12.38
CA TRP A 65 -21.40 -2.05 11.74
C TRP A 65 -22.56 -1.35 12.47
N GLN A 66 -23.46 -2.12 13.09
CA GLN A 66 -24.59 -1.57 13.83
C GLN A 66 -24.19 -0.94 15.17
N LYS A 67 -23.20 -1.51 15.85
CA LYS A 67 -22.84 -1.12 17.22
C LYS A 67 -21.68 -0.11 17.28
N ALA A 68 -20.76 -0.16 16.33
CA ALA A 68 -19.54 0.66 16.36
C ALA A 68 -19.83 2.15 16.11
N ASP A 69 -19.17 3.00 16.88
CA ASP A 69 -19.09 4.44 16.65
C ASP A 69 -17.94 4.76 15.66
N LEU A 70 -16.82 4.08 15.84
CA LEU A 70 -15.64 4.15 14.98
C LEU A 70 -15.38 2.76 14.36
N VAL A 71 -15.45 2.67 13.04
CA VAL A 71 -15.11 1.45 12.29
C VAL A 71 -13.70 1.58 11.73
N LEU A 72 -12.86 0.60 12.07
CA LEU A 72 -11.50 0.47 11.53
C LEU A 72 -11.48 -0.63 10.49
N LYS A 73 -11.02 -0.32 9.28
CA LYS A 73 -10.81 -1.29 8.19
C LYS A 73 -9.43 -1.10 7.56
N VAL A 74 -9.02 -2.06 6.76
CA VAL A 74 -7.83 -1.95 5.91
C VAL A 74 -8.20 -1.39 4.56
N LYS A 75 -9.26 -1.91 3.93
CA LYS A 75 -9.70 -1.53 2.59
C LYS A 75 -11.04 -0.80 2.62
N GLU A 76 -11.27 -0.04 1.54
CA GLU A 76 -12.52 0.63 1.29
C GLU A 76 -13.72 -0.33 1.40
N PRO A 77 -14.87 0.14 1.84
CA PRO A 77 -16.11 -0.62 1.75
C PRO A 77 -16.41 -1.01 0.30
N ILE A 78 -16.92 -2.22 0.12
CA ILE A 78 -17.40 -2.71 -1.18
C ILE A 78 -18.91 -2.97 -1.13
N ASP A 79 -19.52 -3.30 -2.26
CA ASP A 79 -20.98 -3.37 -2.46
C ASP A 79 -21.76 -4.03 -1.29
N PRO A 80 -21.39 -5.20 -0.74
CA PRO A 80 -22.12 -5.80 0.39
C PRO A 80 -22.06 -4.98 1.70
N GLU A 81 -21.14 -4.03 1.81
CA GLU A 81 -20.96 -3.17 2.99
C GLU A 81 -21.69 -1.82 2.87
N TYR A 82 -22.06 -1.39 1.66
CA TYR A 82 -22.65 -0.07 1.45
C TYR A 82 -23.95 0.15 2.22
N SER A 83 -24.76 -0.89 2.35
CA SER A 83 -26.02 -0.82 3.11
C SER A 83 -25.84 -0.76 4.63
N LYS A 84 -24.63 -0.98 5.13
CA LYS A 84 -24.27 -0.99 6.55
C LYS A 84 -23.75 0.38 7.02
N LEU A 85 -23.35 1.24 6.07
CA LEU A 85 -22.88 2.59 6.34
C LEU A 85 -23.99 3.45 6.94
N ARG A 86 -23.71 4.21 8.00
CA ARG A 86 -24.75 5.03 8.66
C ARG A 86 -24.24 6.41 9.07
N LYS A 87 -25.14 7.38 9.08
CA LYS A 87 -24.89 8.73 9.60
C LYS A 87 -24.45 8.68 11.07
N GLY A 88 -23.49 9.53 11.43
CA GLY A 88 -22.95 9.63 12.79
C GLY A 88 -21.86 8.61 13.13
N GLN A 89 -21.59 7.69 12.23
CA GLN A 89 -20.49 6.74 12.35
C GLN A 89 -19.21 7.30 11.70
N THR A 90 -18.05 7.01 12.27
CA THR A 90 -16.75 7.34 11.68
C THR A 90 -16.14 6.07 11.10
N LEU A 91 -15.65 6.15 9.86
CA LEU A 91 -14.89 5.10 9.18
C LEU A 91 -13.48 5.60 8.96
N PHE A 92 -12.48 4.82 9.38
CA PHE A 92 -11.06 5.12 9.21
C PHE A 92 -10.37 3.94 8.51
N THR A 93 -9.95 4.14 7.27
CA THR A 93 -9.47 3.06 6.37
C THR A 93 -8.78 3.64 5.13
N TYR A 94 -8.14 2.81 4.30
CA TYR A 94 -7.88 3.19 2.90
C TYR A 94 -9.20 3.30 2.14
N LEU A 95 -9.39 4.36 1.39
CA LEU A 95 -10.65 4.63 0.67
C LEU A 95 -10.48 4.60 -0.86
N HIS A 96 -9.40 5.14 -1.39
CA HIS A 96 -9.13 5.22 -2.84
C HIS A 96 -10.30 5.77 -3.67
N LEU A 97 -11.04 6.76 -3.14
CA LEU A 97 -12.32 7.23 -3.66
C LEU A 97 -12.24 7.76 -5.09
N ALA A 98 -11.15 8.45 -5.45
CA ALA A 98 -10.98 8.97 -6.82
C ALA A 98 -11.04 7.86 -7.91
N ALA A 99 -10.74 6.61 -7.53
CA ALA A 99 -10.82 5.47 -8.44
C ALA A 99 -12.16 4.73 -8.41
N SER A 100 -13.06 5.03 -7.44
CA SER A 100 -14.30 4.28 -7.22
C SER A 100 -15.50 5.19 -7.01
N LYS A 101 -16.22 5.49 -8.11
CA LYS A 101 -17.45 6.28 -8.01
C LYS A 101 -18.52 5.60 -7.14
N ALA A 102 -18.67 4.28 -7.24
CA ALA A 102 -19.68 3.53 -6.47
C ALA A 102 -19.46 3.65 -4.96
N CYS A 103 -18.21 3.51 -4.48
CA CYS A 103 -17.87 3.68 -3.08
C CYS A 103 -18.08 5.14 -2.63
N THR A 104 -17.66 6.10 -3.46
CA THR A 104 -17.86 7.53 -3.18
C THR A 104 -19.34 7.87 -3.03
N ASP A 105 -20.17 7.45 -3.98
CA ASP A 105 -21.62 7.69 -3.95
C ASP A 105 -22.29 7.04 -2.71
N ALA A 106 -21.86 5.83 -2.34
CA ALA A 106 -22.37 5.13 -1.15
C ALA A 106 -22.01 5.87 0.15
N LEU A 107 -20.78 6.34 0.30
CA LEU A 107 -20.33 7.11 1.45
C LEU A 107 -21.08 8.47 1.55
N VAL A 108 -21.21 9.18 0.44
CA VAL A 108 -21.96 10.45 0.37
C VAL A 108 -23.42 10.22 0.75
N LYS A 109 -24.07 9.20 0.17
CA LYS A 109 -25.48 8.88 0.44
C LYS A 109 -25.74 8.48 1.89
N SER A 110 -24.81 7.79 2.53
CA SER A 110 -24.97 7.30 3.91
C SER A 110 -24.85 8.39 4.97
N GLY A 111 -24.19 9.51 4.65
CA GLY A 111 -23.88 10.57 5.61
C GLY A 111 -22.82 10.18 6.65
N ILE A 112 -22.09 9.11 6.44
CA ILE A 112 -20.98 8.67 7.30
C ILE A 112 -19.85 9.71 7.30
N THR A 113 -19.01 9.72 8.34
CA THR A 113 -17.72 10.42 8.34
C THR A 113 -16.65 9.45 7.89
N ALA A 114 -16.02 9.69 6.74
CA ALA A 114 -15.00 8.83 6.19
C ALA A 114 -13.65 9.54 6.11
N ILE A 115 -12.67 9.00 6.84
CA ILE A 115 -11.31 9.51 6.96
C ILE A 115 -10.37 8.50 6.29
N ALA A 116 -9.66 8.96 5.26
CA ALA A 116 -8.78 8.12 4.44
C ALA A 116 -7.36 8.07 5.00
N TYR A 117 -6.80 6.88 5.15
CA TYR A 117 -5.39 6.69 5.52
C TYR A 117 -4.44 7.38 4.54
N GLU A 118 -4.70 7.22 3.24
CA GLU A 118 -3.81 7.68 2.18
C GLU A 118 -3.81 9.20 1.95
N THR A 119 -4.68 9.95 2.62
CA THR A 119 -4.72 11.42 2.52
C THR A 119 -4.29 12.11 3.82
N VAL A 120 -4.04 11.38 4.90
CA VAL A 120 -3.35 11.92 6.09
C VAL A 120 -1.92 12.27 5.70
N GLU A 121 -1.56 13.55 5.86
CA GLU A 121 -0.27 14.06 5.41
C GLU A 121 0.46 14.82 6.52
N VAL A 122 1.69 14.41 6.81
CA VAL A 122 2.58 15.03 7.80
C VAL A 122 3.84 15.52 7.09
N ASN A 123 4.10 16.82 7.11
CA ASN A 123 5.30 17.44 6.51
C ASN A 123 5.53 17.00 5.04
N GLY A 124 4.48 16.93 4.23
CA GLY A 124 4.56 16.52 2.83
C GLY A 124 4.77 15.02 2.61
N THR A 125 4.65 14.21 3.66
CA THR A 125 4.73 12.74 3.61
C THR A 125 3.39 12.10 3.95
N LEU A 126 3.15 10.87 3.50
CA LEU A 126 1.93 10.10 3.76
C LEU A 126 2.23 8.97 4.74
N PRO A 127 2.26 9.24 6.07
CA PRO A 127 2.76 8.29 7.07
C PRO A 127 1.93 7.01 7.16
N LEU A 128 0.64 7.06 6.82
CA LEU A 128 -0.23 5.89 6.88
C LEU A 128 -0.20 5.06 5.57
N LEU A 129 0.29 5.65 4.47
CA LEU A 129 0.55 4.93 3.22
C LEU A 129 1.97 4.32 3.19
N ALA A 130 2.94 4.98 3.82
CA ALA A 130 4.34 4.58 3.82
C ALA A 130 4.57 3.10 4.21
N PRO A 131 3.95 2.54 5.27
CA PRO A 131 4.15 1.14 5.65
C PRO A 131 3.82 0.15 4.53
N MET A 132 2.77 0.40 3.76
CA MET A 132 2.42 -0.47 2.63
C MET A 132 3.39 -0.31 1.47
N SER A 133 3.91 0.89 1.25
CA SER A 133 4.99 1.13 0.28
C SER A 133 6.29 0.43 0.68
N GLU A 134 6.61 0.39 1.97
CA GLU A 134 7.77 -0.34 2.50
C GLU A 134 7.62 -1.85 2.29
N VAL A 135 6.47 -2.41 2.65
CA VAL A 135 6.18 -3.84 2.45
C VAL A 135 6.23 -4.18 0.96
N ALA A 136 5.57 -3.40 0.10
CA ALA A 136 5.57 -3.63 -1.36
C ALA A 136 7.00 -3.58 -1.93
N GLY A 137 7.80 -2.60 -1.52
CA GLY A 137 9.20 -2.48 -1.96
C GLY A 137 10.02 -3.71 -1.57
N ARG A 138 9.95 -4.13 -0.33
CA ARG A 138 10.68 -5.32 0.16
C ARG A 138 10.23 -6.60 -0.55
N LEU A 139 8.93 -6.75 -0.75
CA LEU A 139 8.35 -7.90 -1.45
C LEU A 139 8.72 -7.94 -2.93
N ALA A 140 8.83 -6.77 -3.60
CA ALA A 140 9.16 -6.68 -5.01
C ALA A 140 10.46 -7.39 -5.37
N THR A 141 11.49 -7.26 -4.54
CA THR A 141 12.76 -7.97 -4.73
C THR A 141 12.60 -9.48 -4.55
N GLN A 142 11.80 -9.93 -3.57
CA GLN A 142 11.59 -11.35 -3.31
C GLN A 142 10.85 -12.02 -4.47
N VAL A 143 9.74 -11.43 -4.93
CA VAL A 143 8.97 -11.98 -6.06
C VAL A 143 9.76 -11.91 -7.35
N GLY A 144 10.57 -10.85 -7.55
CA GLY A 144 11.47 -10.71 -8.68
C GLY A 144 12.54 -11.80 -8.70
N ALA A 145 13.17 -12.08 -7.55
CA ALA A 145 14.14 -13.15 -7.40
C ALA A 145 13.53 -14.53 -7.69
N THR A 146 12.31 -14.77 -7.23
CA THR A 146 11.58 -16.01 -7.51
C THR A 146 11.26 -16.15 -8.99
N ALA A 147 10.75 -15.07 -9.62
CA ALA A 147 10.42 -15.08 -11.05
C ALA A 147 11.64 -15.25 -11.96
N LEU A 148 12.85 -14.90 -11.51
CA LEU A 148 14.11 -15.14 -12.24
C LEU A 148 14.50 -16.61 -12.31
N GLN A 149 13.92 -17.49 -11.51
CA GLN A 149 14.20 -18.92 -11.53
C GLN A 149 13.63 -19.61 -12.78
N LYS A 150 14.32 -20.64 -13.29
CA LYS A 150 13.90 -21.39 -14.48
C LYS A 150 12.50 -22.00 -14.39
N PRO A 151 12.06 -22.58 -13.27
CA PRO A 151 10.70 -23.11 -13.13
C PRO A 151 9.59 -22.07 -13.34
N HIS A 152 9.91 -20.78 -13.14
CA HIS A 152 8.99 -19.66 -13.33
C HIS A 152 9.16 -18.95 -14.69
N GLY A 153 9.95 -19.53 -15.61
CA GLY A 153 10.22 -18.95 -16.93
C GLY A 153 11.39 -17.96 -16.97
N GLY A 154 11.98 -17.64 -15.83
CA GLY A 154 13.11 -16.70 -15.70
C GLY A 154 14.39 -17.19 -16.33
N ARG A 155 15.37 -16.29 -16.41
CA ARG A 155 16.68 -16.60 -17.04
C ARG A 155 17.61 -17.47 -16.19
N GLY A 156 17.24 -17.84 -14.96
CA GLY A 156 18.05 -18.70 -14.08
C GLY A 156 19.22 -17.95 -13.44
N VAL A 157 19.00 -16.70 -13.02
CA VAL A 157 19.99 -15.87 -12.34
C VAL A 157 19.75 -15.91 -10.83
N LEU A 158 20.82 -16.13 -10.08
CA LEU A 158 20.85 -15.92 -8.64
C LEU A 158 21.31 -14.49 -8.35
N LEU A 159 20.44 -13.66 -7.75
CA LEU A 159 20.73 -12.24 -7.59
C LEU A 159 22.02 -11.96 -6.81
N GLY A 160 22.33 -12.75 -5.77
CA GLY A 160 23.56 -12.59 -4.99
C GLY A 160 24.81 -13.14 -5.64
N GLY A 161 24.71 -13.84 -6.78
CA GLY A 161 25.83 -14.59 -7.36
C GLY A 161 26.36 -15.70 -6.44
N VAL A 162 27.52 -16.23 -6.78
CA VAL A 162 28.31 -17.15 -5.93
C VAL A 162 29.79 -16.92 -6.24
N PRO A 163 30.76 -17.41 -5.44
CA PRO A 163 32.18 -17.29 -5.75
C PRO A 163 32.49 -17.71 -7.19
N GLY A 164 33.07 -16.80 -7.96
CA GLY A 164 33.37 -17.00 -9.39
C GLY A 164 32.22 -16.66 -10.36
N VAL A 165 31.05 -16.31 -9.86
CA VAL A 165 29.86 -15.88 -10.67
C VAL A 165 29.38 -14.52 -10.20
N ALA A 166 29.33 -13.54 -11.10
CA ALA A 166 28.87 -12.19 -10.79
C ALA A 166 27.42 -12.17 -10.31
N PRO A 167 27.06 -11.22 -9.42
CA PRO A 167 25.68 -11.02 -8.99
C PRO A 167 24.78 -10.55 -10.14
N GLY A 168 23.49 -10.78 -9.99
CA GLY A 168 22.46 -10.25 -10.88
C GLY A 168 22.33 -8.73 -10.76
N ARG A 169 21.97 -8.08 -11.86
CA ARG A 169 21.77 -6.63 -11.93
C ARG A 169 20.32 -6.28 -11.65
N VAL A 170 20.11 -5.46 -10.62
CA VAL A 170 18.81 -4.94 -10.23
C VAL A 170 18.74 -3.42 -10.50
N VAL A 171 17.79 -3.03 -11.29
CA VAL A 171 17.49 -1.60 -11.59
C VAL A 171 16.20 -1.21 -10.91
N VAL A 172 16.26 -0.20 -10.06
CA VAL A 172 15.07 0.37 -9.39
C VAL A 172 14.81 1.76 -9.96
N ILE A 173 13.61 1.97 -10.50
CA ILE A 173 13.18 3.25 -11.08
C ILE A 173 12.22 3.94 -10.10
N GLY A 174 12.70 5.00 -9.45
CA GLY A 174 12.06 5.71 -8.34
C GLY A 174 12.72 5.36 -7.01
N GLY A 175 13.43 6.31 -6.40
CA GLY A 175 14.11 6.17 -5.10
C GLY A 175 13.23 6.55 -3.89
N GLY A 176 11.90 6.62 -4.05
CA GLY A 176 10.95 6.89 -2.98
C GLY A 176 10.92 5.81 -1.90
N VAL A 177 9.86 5.76 -1.09
CA VAL A 177 9.73 4.77 0.01
C VAL A 177 9.81 3.34 -0.54
N ALA A 178 8.96 2.99 -1.52
CA ALA A 178 8.92 1.64 -2.07
C ALA A 178 10.23 1.27 -2.78
N GLY A 179 10.75 2.15 -3.64
CA GLY A 179 11.97 1.86 -4.39
C GLY A 179 13.20 1.73 -3.52
N LEU A 180 13.36 2.56 -2.50
CA LEU A 180 14.47 2.41 -1.55
C LEU A 180 14.39 1.09 -0.79
N ASN A 181 13.20 0.71 -0.32
CA ASN A 181 13.02 -0.59 0.35
C ASN A 181 13.31 -1.77 -0.59
N ALA A 182 12.95 -1.69 -1.87
CA ALA A 182 13.33 -2.69 -2.86
C ALA A 182 14.86 -2.77 -3.05
N ALA A 183 15.50 -1.60 -3.20
CA ALA A 183 16.95 -1.51 -3.37
C ALA A 183 17.72 -2.07 -2.16
N VAL A 184 17.25 -1.79 -0.94
CA VAL A 184 17.86 -2.29 0.31
C VAL A 184 17.80 -3.81 0.40
N ILE A 185 16.66 -4.42 0.05
CA ILE A 185 16.55 -5.88 0.04
C ILE A 185 17.43 -6.47 -1.07
N ALA A 186 17.46 -5.88 -2.27
CA ALA A 186 18.33 -6.32 -3.35
C ALA A 186 19.81 -6.24 -2.97
N LEU A 187 20.23 -5.15 -2.32
CA LEU A 187 21.56 -5.02 -1.76
C LEU A 187 21.83 -6.09 -0.68
N GLY A 188 20.89 -6.33 0.22
CA GLY A 188 21.02 -7.30 1.32
C GLY A 188 21.23 -8.74 0.85
N ILE A 189 20.70 -9.11 -0.30
CA ILE A 189 20.94 -10.42 -0.93
C ILE A 189 22.17 -10.43 -1.84
N GLY A 190 22.92 -9.33 -1.94
CA GLY A 190 24.19 -9.24 -2.67
C GLY A 190 24.09 -8.89 -4.15
N ALA A 191 22.96 -8.35 -4.63
CA ALA A 191 22.77 -7.94 -6.01
C ALA A 191 23.60 -6.68 -6.37
N ASP A 192 23.88 -6.49 -7.66
CA ASP A 192 24.42 -5.23 -8.21
C ASP A 192 23.26 -4.25 -8.44
N VAL A 193 23.10 -3.25 -7.54
CA VAL A 193 21.90 -2.38 -7.47
C VAL A 193 22.17 -1.00 -8.04
N THR A 194 21.29 -0.56 -8.94
CA THR A 194 21.24 0.80 -9.45
C THR A 194 19.86 1.41 -9.17
N VAL A 195 19.82 2.59 -8.56
CA VAL A 195 18.58 3.36 -8.28
C VAL A 195 18.55 4.60 -9.15
N PHE A 196 17.42 4.81 -9.81
CA PHE A 196 17.10 6.03 -10.54
C PHE A 196 16.11 6.91 -9.77
N ASP A 197 16.39 8.20 -9.70
CA ASP A 197 15.43 9.20 -9.24
C ASP A 197 15.61 10.52 -10.01
N ARG A 198 14.57 11.35 -10.05
CA ARG A 198 14.65 12.72 -10.61
C ARG A 198 15.22 13.70 -9.60
N SER A 199 15.03 13.46 -8.33
CA SER A 199 15.45 14.32 -7.22
C SER A 199 16.90 14.06 -6.84
N ILE A 200 17.76 15.06 -7.07
CA ILE A 200 19.16 15.01 -6.64
C ILE A 200 19.27 14.87 -5.13
N SER A 201 18.42 15.56 -4.36
CA SER A 201 18.42 15.45 -2.89
C SER A 201 18.07 14.03 -2.42
N ARG A 202 17.17 13.35 -3.15
CA ARG A 202 16.87 11.94 -2.86
C ARG A 202 18.05 11.02 -3.16
N LEU A 203 18.72 11.23 -4.29
CA LEU A 203 19.92 10.47 -4.65
C LEU A 203 21.06 10.71 -3.64
N GLN A 204 21.26 11.96 -3.20
CA GLN A 204 22.23 12.31 -2.14
C GLN A 204 21.90 11.60 -0.81
N TYR A 205 20.63 11.56 -0.42
CA TYR A 205 20.21 10.82 0.78
C TYR A 205 20.59 9.34 0.69
N ILE A 206 20.32 8.70 -0.45
CA ILE A 206 20.65 7.28 -0.68
C ILE A 206 22.17 7.08 -0.67
N ASP A 207 22.92 7.94 -1.34
CA ASP A 207 24.37 7.89 -1.37
C ASP A 207 25.00 8.07 0.01
N THR A 208 24.46 8.99 0.81
CA THR A 208 24.95 9.23 2.19
C THR A 208 24.85 7.98 3.07
N ILE A 209 23.77 7.19 2.91
CA ILE A 209 23.54 6.00 3.75
C ILE A 209 24.28 4.76 3.21
N TYR A 210 24.26 4.57 1.88
CA TYR A 210 24.69 3.31 1.28
C TYR A 210 26.03 3.43 0.53
N GLY A 211 26.46 4.66 0.21
CA GLY A 211 27.68 4.91 -0.58
C GLY A 211 27.64 4.18 -1.91
N SER A 212 28.81 3.71 -2.36
CA SER A 212 28.96 2.99 -3.64
C SER A 212 28.28 1.62 -3.68
N ARG A 213 27.70 1.14 -2.57
CA ARG A 213 26.97 -0.14 -2.53
C ARG A 213 25.64 -0.08 -3.31
N ILE A 214 25.04 1.11 -3.44
CA ILE A 214 23.92 1.37 -4.31
C ILE A 214 24.36 2.46 -5.29
N LYS A 215 24.40 2.16 -6.57
CA LYS A 215 24.65 3.14 -7.61
C LYS A 215 23.44 4.05 -7.76
N THR A 216 23.64 5.35 -7.75
CA THR A 216 22.57 6.35 -7.90
C THR A 216 22.73 7.07 -9.24
N LEU A 217 21.67 7.15 -10.02
CA LEU A 217 21.64 7.83 -11.31
C LEU A 217 20.41 8.73 -11.45
N VAL A 218 20.59 9.87 -12.13
CA VAL A 218 19.45 10.71 -12.49
C VAL A 218 18.60 9.99 -13.54
N ALA A 219 17.28 10.03 -13.35
CA ALA A 219 16.30 9.35 -14.20
C ALA A 219 16.16 10.04 -15.59
N ALA A 220 17.23 10.01 -16.37
CA ALA A 220 17.25 10.45 -17.77
C ALA A 220 16.95 9.25 -18.69
N LYS A 221 16.18 9.49 -19.76
CA LYS A 221 15.72 8.45 -20.70
C LYS A 221 16.85 7.51 -21.16
N HIS A 222 17.93 8.07 -21.71
CA HIS A 222 19.05 7.25 -22.21
C HIS A 222 19.79 6.48 -21.11
N ALA A 223 19.86 7.04 -19.90
CA ALA A 223 20.48 6.32 -18.77
C ALA A 223 19.62 5.13 -18.33
N ILE A 224 18.29 5.31 -18.26
CA ILE A 224 17.33 4.23 -17.96
C ILE A 224 17.45 3.15 -19.07
N GLU A 225 17.40 3.53 -20.34
CA GLU A 225 17.50 2.59 -21.47
C GLU A 225 18.79 1.74 -21.41
N ARG A 226 19.94 2.36 -21.10
CA ARG A 226 21.23 1.67 -20.98
C ARG A 226 21.23 0.62 -19.87
N GLU A 227 20.78 1.00 -18.69
CA GLU A 227 20.80 0.10 -17.53
C GLU A 227 19.72 -0.99 -17.61
N VAL A 228 18.52 -0.67 -18.09
CA VAL A 228 17.41 -1.63 -18.25
C VAL A 228 17.78 -2.74 -19.23
N LYS A 229 18.46 -2.45 -20.35
CA LYS A 229 18.93 -3.49 -21.30
C LYS A 229 19.87 -4.50 -20.65
N GLN A 230 20.60 -4.09 -19.62
CA GLN A 230 21.57 -4.93 -18.91
C GLN A 230 21.01 -5.53 -17.62
N ALA A 231 19.81 -5.14 -17.22
CA ALA A 231 19.20 -5.62 -16.01
C ALA A 231 18.75 -7.09 -16.11
N ASP A 232 18.77 -7.76 -14.99
CA ASP A 232 18.13 -9.06 -14.80
C ASP A 232 16.76 -8.88 -14.13
N LEU A 233 16.67 -7.88 -13.23
CA LEU A 233 15.43 -7.46 -12.57
C LEU A 233 15.28 -5.94 -12.66
N VAL A 234 14.11 -5.47 -13.11
CA VAL A 234 13.72 -4.05 -13.08
C VAL A 234 12.53 -3.88 -12.13
N ILE A 235 12.63 -2.94 -11.20
CA ILE A 235 11.53 -2.61 -10.26
C ILE A 235 11.06 -1.19 -10.53
N GLY A 236 9.81 -1.04 -10.94
CA GLY A 236 9.13 0.22 -11.13
C GLY A 236 8.46 0.69 -9.84
N ALA A 237 8.91 1.82 -9.29
CA ALA A 237 8.47 2.33 -7.98
C ALA A 237 8.21 3.84 -8.00
N VAL A 238 7.77 4.38 -9.14
CA VAL A 238 7.46 5.81 -9.28
C VAL A 238 6.02 6.07 -8.87
N LEU A 239 5.86 6.86 -7.82
CA LEU A 239 4.57 7.37 -7.35
C LEU A 239 4.46 8.86 -7.75
N VAL A 240 3.32 9.23 -8.36
CA VAL A 240 2.96 10.64 -8.57
C VAL A 240 1.66 10.90 -7.83
N HIS A 241 1.69 11.83 -6.85
CA HIS A 241 0.52 12.16 -6.06
C HIS A 241 -0.61 12.70 -6.96
N GLY A 242 -1.77 12.06 -6.88
CA GLY A 242 -2.97 12.50 -7.61
C GLY A 242 -2.92 12.32 -9.13
N ALA A 243 -1.89 11.67 -9.69
CA ALA A 243 -1.74 11.48 -11.13
C ALA A 243 -1.30 10.05 -11.49
N LYS A 244 -1.48 9.70 -12.76
CA LYS A 244 -0.97 8.42 -13.29
C LYS A 244 0.56 8.43 -13.33
N ALA A 245 1.18 7.28 -13.05
CA ALA A 245 2.61 7.10 -13.18
C ALA A 245 3.05 7.31 -14.65
N PRO A 246 4.20 7.98 -14.91
CA PRO A 246 4.73 8.11 -16.26
C PRO A 246 5.24 6.77 -16.77
N LYS A 247 5.09 6.51 -18.08
CA LYS A 247 5.64 5.30 -18.72
C LYS A 247 7.13 5.50 -19.00
N LEU A 248 7.98 4.84 -18.20
CA LEU A 248 9.44 5.02 -18.22
C LEU A 248 10.17 3.90 -18.97
N VAL A 249 9.55 2.74 -19.12
CA VAL A 249 10.05 1.59 -19.89
C VAL A 249 9.07 1.30 -21.01
N SER A 250 9.49 1.53 -22.25
CA SER A 250 8.65 1.30 -23.43
C SER A 250 8.64 -0.17 -23.85
N ASN A 251 7.61 -0.58 -24.62
CA ASN A 251 7.54 -1.90 -25.24
C ASN A 251 8.80 -2.22 -26.06
N HIS A 252 9.27 -1.24 -26.85
CA HIS A 252 10.50 -1.38 -27.61
C HIS A 252 11.74 -1.64 -26.72
N LEU A 253 11.83 -0.97 -25.57
CA LEU A 253 12.93 -1.20 -24.63
C LEU A 253 12.87 -2.61 -24.02
N VAL A 254 11.67 -3.10 -23.68
CA VAL A 254 11.45 -4.47 -23.18
C VAL A 254 11.91 -5.51 -24.20
N SER A 255 11.67 -5.29 -25.50
CA SER A 255 12.11 -6.21 -26.57
C SER A 255 13.63 -6.33 -26.67
N GLN A 256 14.40 -5.37 -26.12
CA GLN A 256 15.86 -5.36 -26.10
C GLN A 256 16.49 -5.87 -24.80
N MET A 257 15.65 -6.26 -23.82
CA MET A 257 16.14 -6.82 -22.57
C MET A 257 16.64 -8.24 -22.73
N LYS A 258 17.39 -8.70 -21.75
CA LYS A 258 17.87 -10.10 -21.71
C LYS A 258 16.67 -11.05 -21.64
N ILE A 259 16.74 -12.17 -22.38
CA ILE A 259 15.70 -13.21 -22.37
C ILE A 259 15.51 -13.74 -20.94
N GLY A 260 14.26 -13.77 -20.47
CA GLY A 260 13.88 -14.21 -19.13
C GLY A 260 14.22 -13.22 -18.02
N SER A 261 14.48 -11.94 -18.35
CA SER A 261 14.52 -10.87 -17.36
C SER A 261 13.13 -10.61 -16.76
N VAL A 262 13.09 -9.98 -15.59
CA VAL A 262 11.86 -9.76 -14.83
C VAL A 262 11.65 -8.25 -14.62
N LEU A 263 10.39 -7.82 -14.79
CA LEU A 263 9.95 -6.47 -14.45
C LEU A 263 8.84 -6.56 -13.39
N VAL A 264 9.06 -5.90 -12.25
CA VAL A 264 8.06 -5.79 -11.16
C VAL A 264 7.55 -4.36 -11.10
N ASP A 265 6.27 -4.15 -11.30
CA ASP A 265 5.66 -2.82 -11.27
C ASP A 265 4.86 -2.60 -9.97
N ILE A 266 5.48 -1.93 -9.00
CA ILE A 266 4.83 -1.58 -7.72
C ILE A 266 3.78 -0.47 -7.93
N ALA A 267 3.96 0.37 -8.95
CA ALA A 267 3.08 1.50 -9.25
C ALA A 267 1.81 1.10 -10.02
N ILE A 268 1.51 -0.19 -10.12
CA ILE A 268 0.41 -0.71 -10.93
C ILE A 268 -0.96 -0.11 -10.57
N ASP A 269 -1.20 0.16 -9.28
CA ASP A 269 -2.44 0.79 -8.80
C ASP A 269 -2.65 2.22 -9.36
N GLN A 270 -1.58 2.86 -9.84
CA GLN A 270 -1.59 4.14 -10.54
C GLN A 270 -1.35 4.02 -12.05
N GLY A 271 -1.67 2.86 -12.63
CA GLY A 271 -1.52 2.56 -14.04
C GLY A 271 -0.15 2.03 -14.45
N GLY A 272 0.79 1.89 -13.52
CA GLY A 272 2.13 1.33 -13.74
C GLY A 272 3.12 2.25 -14.46
N CYS A 273 4.40 2.05 -14.22
CA CYS A 273 5.48 2.80 -14.86
C CYS A 273 6.04 2.16 -16.14
N PHE A 274 5.58 0.99 -16.53
CA PHE A 274 5.97 0.36 -17.80
C PHE A 274 4.82 0.46 -18.81
N GLU A 275 5.13 0.59 -20.10
CA GLU A 275 4.12 0.75 -21.14
C GLU A 275 3.14 -0.42 -21.16
N ASP A 276 3.65 -1.64 -21.04
CA ASP A 276 2.89 -2.88 -21.09
C ASP A 276 2.33 -3.34 -19.73
N SER A 277 2.46 -2.53 -18.67
CA SER A 277 1.91 -2.89 -17.36
C SER A 277 0.40 -2.99 -17.39
N LYS A 278 -0.11 -4.14 -16.95
CA LYS A 278 -1.52 -4.41 -16.72
C LYS A 278 -1.70 -5.12 -15.36
N PRO A 279 -2.74 -4.78 -14.59
CA PRO A 279 -2.97 -5.38 -13.28
C PRO A 279 -3.10 -6.91 -13.37
N THR A 280 -2.45 -7.59 -12.44
CA THR A 280 -2.56 -9.03 -12.22
C THR A 280 -3.02 -9.31 -10.78
N THR A 281 -3.26 -10.58 -10.46
CA THR A 281 -3.71 -11.03 -9.15
C THR A 281 -2.68 -11.95 -8.51
N HIS A 282 -2.84 -12.24 -7.21
CA HIS A 282 -1.99 -13.22 -6.53
C HIS A 282 -2.15 -14.64 -7.06
N ALA A 283 -3.29 -14.97 -7.69
CA ALA A 283 -3.52 -16.29 -8.29
C ALA A 283 -2.76 -16.45 -9.63
N GLU A 284 -2.72 -15.39 -10.44
CA GLU A 284 -2.00 -15.34 -11.71
C GLU A 284 -1.10 -14.11 -11.73
N PRO A 285 0.07 -14.15 -11.05
CA PRO A 285 0.83 -12.95 -10.75
C PRO A 285 1.66 -12.43 -11.92
N THR A 286 1.94 -13.27 -12.93
CA THR A 286 2.89 -12.93 -14.00
C THR A 286 2.30 -13.15 -15.39
N TYR A 287 2.87 -12.42 -16.35
CA TYR A 287 2.63 -12.63 -17.79
C TYR A 287 3.90 -12.28 -18.57
N LEU A 288 3.93 -12.70 -19.83
CA LEU A 288 5.06 -12.44 -20.74
C LEU A 288 4.78 -11.21 -21.61
N VAL A 289 5.84 -10.39 -21.77
CA VAL A 289 5.91 -9.35 -22.79
C VAL A 289 7.25 -9.57 -23.53
N HIS A 290 7.20 -9.86 -24.83
CA HIS A 290 8.34 -10.38 -25.56
C HIS A 290 8.94 -11.61 -24.83
N ASN A 291 10.18 -11.51 -24.39
CA ASN A 291 10.88 -12.55 -23.66
C ASN A 291 11.11 -12.21 -22.19
N SER A 292 10.39 -11.22 -21.65
CA SER A 292 10.49 -10.76 -20.27
C SER A 292 9.24 -11.09 -19.48
N ILE A 293 9.41 -11.35 -18.18
CA ILE A 293 8.30 -11.66 -17.25
C ILE A 293 7.88 -10.39 -16.53
N PHE A 294 6.61 -10.07 -16.60
CA PHE A 294 6.01 -8.97 -15.85
C PHE A 294 5.28 -9.51 -14.62
N TYR A 295 5.53 -8.89 -13.47
CA TYR A 295 4.81 -9.07 -12.22
C TYR A 295 4.16 -7.73 -11.87
N CYS A 296 2.83 -7.65 -11.97
CA CYS A 296 2.07 -6.41 -11.78
C CYS A 296 0.88 -6.64 -10.84
N VAL A 297 1.09 -7.37 -9.75
CA VAL A 297 0.02 -7.68 -8.79
C VAL A 297 -0.43 -6.42 -8.07
N ALA A 298 -1.70 -6.08 -8.23
CA ALA A 298 -2.33 -5.05 -7.41
C ALA A 298 -2.42 -5.53 -5.95
N ASN A 299 -2.21 -4.60 -5.00
CA ASN A 299 -2.23 -4.93 -3.58
C ASN A 299 -1.14 -5.94 -3.15
N MET A 300 0.09 -5.75 -3.62
CA MET A 300 1.24 -6.59 -3.21
C MET A 300 1.32 -6.83 -1.69
N PRO A 301 1.09 -5.86 -0.80
CA PRO A 301 1.14 -6.07 0.64
C PRO A 301 0.15 -7.12 1.17
N GLY A 302 -0.94 -7.39 0.45
CA GLY A 302 -1.92 -8.42 0.78
C GLY A 302 -1.35 -9.85 0.77
N ALA A 303 -0.24 -10.09 0.05
CA ALA A 303 0.45 -11.40 0.02
C ALA A 303 1.17 -11.75 1.33
N VAL A 304 1.47 -10.77 2.17
CA VAL A 304 2.19 -10.94 3.44
C VAL A 304 1.40 -10.28 4.58
N PRO A 305 0.19 -10.78 4.86
CA PRO A 305 -0.77 -10.10 5.74
C PRO A 305 -0.27 -9.95 7.17
N VAL A 306 0.52 -10.89 7.69
CA VAL A 306 1.11 -10.79 9.03
C VAL A 306 1.97 -9.53 9.14
N ALA A 307 2.99 -9.39 8.29
CA ALA A 307 3.87 -8.21 8.31
C ALA A 307 3.10 -6.92 8.02
N SER A 308 2.17 -6.98 7.05
CA SER A 308 1.40 -5.81 6.61
C SER A 308 0.42 -5.31 7.66
N THR A 309 -0.22 -6.21 8.42
CA THR A 309 -1.11 -5.84 9.52
C THR A 309 -0.35 -5.09 10.60
N TYR A 310 0.74 -5.65 11.11
CA TYR A 310 1.54 -4.98 12.15
C TYR A 310 2.13 -3.65 11.66
N ALA A 311 2.68 -3.61 10.44
CA ALA A 311 3.23 -2.39 9.88
C ALA A 311 2.18 -1.28 9.75
N LEU A 312 0.98 -1.62 9.27
CA LEU A 312 -0.12 -0.67 9.13
C LEU A 312 -0.64 -0.20 10.48
N THR A 313 -0.96 -1.13 11.37
CA THR A 313 -1.60 -0.82 12.66
C THR A 313 -0.68 -0.01 13.57
N ASN A 314 0.62 -0.25 13.56
CA ASN A 314 1.60 0.58 14.27
C ASN A 314 1.55 2.05 13.82
N ALA A 315 1.30 2.31 12.54
CA ALA A 315 1.20 3.67 12.02
C ALA A 315 -0.18 4.30 12.26
N THR A 316 -1.26 3.52 12.15
CA THR A 316 -2.64 4.04 12.25
C THR A 316 -3.12 4.19 13.68
N LEU A 317 -2.61 3.42 14.63
CA LEU A 317 -3.08 3.37 16.01
C LEU A 317 -3.11 4.74 16.72
N PRO A 318 -2.07 5.60 16.64
CA PRO A 318 -2.09 6.91 17.30
C PRO A 318 -3.25 7.80 16.80
N PHE A 319 -3.53 7.78 15.50
CA PHE A 319 -4.62 8.54 14.90
C PHE A 319 -5.98 7.93 15.25
N ALA A 320 -6.10 6.61 15.23
CA ALA A 320 -7.31 5.90 15.60
C ALA A 320 -7.67 6.11 17.08
N LEU A 321 -6.69 6.14 17.99
CA LEU A 321 -6.87 6.51 19.39
C LEU A 321 -7.32 7.96 19.55
N SER A 322 -6.74 8.89 18.77
CA SER A 322 -7.17 10.29 18.79
C SER A 322 -8.63 10.42 18.38
N LEU A 323 -9.04 9.70 17.31
CA LEU A 323 -10.44 9.65 16.86
C LEU A 323 -11.36 9.04 17.92
N ALA A 324 -10.94 7.97 18.58
CA ALA A 324 -11.73 7.31 19.61
C ALA A 324 -11.89 8.18 20.87
N ASN A 325 -10.82 8.85 21.30
CA ASN A 325 -10.81 9.69 22.51
C ASN A 325 -11.61 10.98 22.36
N ASN A 326 -11.51 11.63 21.19
CA ASN A 326 -12.02 13.00 21.02
C ASN A 326 -13.24 13.09 20.08
N GLY A 327 -13.54 12.02 19.33
CA GLY A 327 -14.43 12.10 18.18
C GLY A 327 -13.73 12.74 16.97
N TRP A 328 -14.25 12.50 15.77
CA TRP A 328 -13.60 12.93 14.53
C TRP A 328 -13.40 14.45 14.42
N GLU A 329 -14.39 15.24 14.83
CA GLU A 329 -14.36 16.70 14.67
C GLU A 329 -13.28 17.34 15.56
N ALA A 330 -13.25 16.98 16.84
CA ALA A 330 -12.24 17.50 17.76
C ALA A 330 -10.85 16.98 17.41
N ALA A 331 -10.71 15.70 17.03
CA ALA A 331 -9.45 15.13 16.60
C ALA A 331 -8.87 15.86 15.38
N CYS A 332 -9.69 16.15 14.36
CA CYS A 332 -9.26 16.92 13.18
C CYS A 332 -8.93 18.39 13.51
N LYS A 333 -9.64 19.02 14.46
CA LYS A 333 -9.30 20.38 14.92
C LYS A 333 -7.98 20.42 15.70
N MET A 334 -7.64 19.36 16.42
CA MET A 334 -6.40 19.24 17.19
C MET A 334 -5.17 18.87 16.32
N ASP A 335 -5.39 18.18 15.22
CA ASP A 335 -4.36 17.72 14.31
C ASP A 335 -4.73 18.02 12.84
N GLU A 336 -4.15 19.07 12.29
CA GLU A 336 -4.32 19.48 10.88
C GLU A 336 -3.88 18.39 9.89
N ASN A 337 -2.96 17.52 10.28
CA ASN A 337 -2.52 16.42 9.42
C ASN A 337 -3.61 15.34 9.31
N LEU A 338 -4.27 15.02 10.43
CA LEU A 338 -5.42 14.13 10.44
C LEU A 338 -6.61 14.74 9.69
N ALA A 339 -6.82 16.05 9.79
CA ALA A 339 -7.88 16.76 9.07
C ALA A 339 -7.79 16.59 7.55
N LYS A 340 -6.57 16.52 6.97
CA LYS A 340 -6.35 16.19 5.56
C LYS A 340 -6.88 14.81 5.17
N GLY A 341 -7.03 13.92 6.15
CA GLY A 341 -7.64 12.60 6.00
C GLY A 341 -9.15 12.66 5.74
N LEU A 342 -9.85 13.73 6.11
CA LEU A 342 -11.29 13.82 5.94
C LEU A 342 -11.67 13.88 4.47
N ASN A 343 -12.31 12.83 3.97
CA ASN A 343 -12.74 12.74 2.58
C ASN A 343 -14.25 12.99 2.42
N VAL A 344 -15.07 12.42 3.30
CA VAL A 344 -16.53 12.55 3.24
C VAL A 344 -17.10 12.79 4.65
N HIS A 345 -18.04 13.71 4.78
CA HIS A 345 -18.83 13.92 6.00
C HIS A 345 -20.21 14.49 5.66
N ASP A 346 -21.25 13.94 6.27
CA ASP A 346 -22.65 14.34 6.16
C ASP A 346 -23.09 14.66 4.72
N GLY A 347 -22.76 13.76 3.80
CA GLY A 347 -23.14 13.87 2.39
C GLY A 347 -22.29 14.82 1.53
N LYS A 348 -21.20 15.36 2.08
CA LYS A 348 -20.31 16.31 1.40
C LYS A 348 -18.91 15.72 1.23
N ILE A 349 -18.21 16.14 0.18
CA ILE A 349 -16.81 15.75 -0.10
C ILE A 349 -15.88 16.90 0.31
N TYR A 350 -14.83 16.55 1.05
CA TYR A 350 -13.83 17.48 1.58
C TYR A 350 -12.48 17.39 0.87
N TYR A 351 -12.20 16.27 0.19
CA TYR A 351 -10.95 16.08 -0.55
C TYR A 351 -11.12 16.43 -2.04
N SER A 352 -10.46 17.49 -2.49
CA SER A 352 -10.67 18.10 -3.82
C SER A 352 -10.46 17.12 -4.98
N ALA A 353 -9.41 16.26 -4.91
CA ALA A 353 -9.14 15.30 -5.97
C ALA A 353 -10.27 14.26 -6.16
N VAL A 354 -10.98 13.90 -5.09
CA VAL A 354 -12.17 13.03 -5.16
C VAL A 354 -13.35 13.78 -5.77
N ALA A 355 -13.55 15.03 -5.35
CA ALA A 355 -14.61 15.88 -5.90
C ALA A 355 -14.44 16.08 -7.41
N GLU A 356 -13.23 16.43 -7.85
CA GLU A 356 -12.88 16.60 -9.27
C GLU A 356 -13.08 15.31 -10.09
N ALA A 357 -12.63 14.16 -9.54
CA ALA A 357 -12.73 12.87 -10.25
C ALA A 357 -14.18 12.46 -10.55
N HIS A 358 -15.14 12.89 -9.72
CA HIS A 358 -16.54 12.43 -9.81
C HIS A 358 -17.57 13.56 -10.05
N GLY A 359 -17.11 14.81 -10.21
CA GLY A 359 -18.00 15.94 -10.49
C GLY A 359 -18.80 16.42 -9.28
N TYR A 360 -18.27 16.26 -8.08
CA TYR A 360 -18.83 16.82 -6.84
C TYR A 360 -18.24 18.21 -6.54
N ALA A 361 -18.96 18.97 -5.72
CA ALA A 361 -18.40 20.18 -5.11
C ALA A 361 -17.50 19.81 -3.93
N THR A 362 -16.38 20.52 -3.77
CA THR A 362 -15.51 20.40 -2.60
C THR A 362 -16.06 21.28 -1.49
N SER A 363 -16.14 20.75 -0.26
CA SER A 363 -16.47 21.49 0.96
C SER A 363 -15.21 21.75 1.79
N GLU A 364 -15.24 22.78 2.63
CA GLU A 364 -14.17 23.08 3.60
C GLU A 364 -14.62 22.66 5.00
N LEU A 365 -13.65 22.33 5.86
CA LEU A 365 -13.87 21.91 7.26
C LEU A 365 -14.15 23.12 8.16
#